data_9ee13747d1ac7fdb9246a8abe6f7aa09
#
_entry.id   9ee13747d1ac7fdb9246a8abe6f7aa09
#
_cell.length_a   1.000
_cell.length_b   1.000
_cell.length_c   1.000
_cell.angle_alpha   90.00
_cell.angle_beta   90.00
_cell.angle_gamma   90.00
#
_symmetry.space_group_name_H-M   'P 1'
#
loop_
_entity.id
_entity.type
_entity.pdbx_description
1 polymer ?
#
loop_
_entity_poly.entity_id
_entity_poly.type
_entity_poly.pdbx_seq_one_letter_code
_entity_poly.pdbx_strand_id
1 'polypeptide(L)'
;FMAKEELTKNKFLKFLGYVFDAIYVKRDNKEIAALKTTLKALKNKESIAMFPEGTRNGLEKGESVKEGVAFFVLQTGAKVQPVGIVGGEKPFKRVYVNYGKPLDYSDRVTKKPSKEELEQVSKEIMDNIIMLTNIKQ
;
A
#
# COMPACT_ATOMS: atom_id res chain seq x y z
N PHE A 1 -8.89 3.39 -0.44
CA PHE A 1 -8.45 2.00 -0.60
C PHE A 1 -8.16 1.72 -2.08
N MET A 2 -7.00 1.13 -2.40
CA MET A 2 -6.66 0.73 -3.78
C MET A 2 -7.10 -0.70 -4.03
N ALA A 3 -7.89 -0.94 -5.07
CA ALA A 3 -8.41 -2.26 -5.42
C ALA A 3 -8.29 -2.55 -6.92
N LYS A 4 -8.19 -3.85 -7.27
CA LYS A 4 -8.21 -4.27 -8.68
C LYS A 4 -9.60 -4.09 -9.29
N GLU A 5 -9.68 -3.57 -10.52
CA GLU A 5 -10.96 -3.39 -11.24
C GLU A 5 -11.68 -4.73 -11.48
N GLU A 6 -10.99 -5.85 -11.54
CA GLU A 6 -11.61 -7.18 -11.68
C GLU A 6 -12.65 -7.48 -10.58
N LEU A 7 -12.52 -6.83 -9.41
CA LEU A 7 -13.49 -6.93 -8.32
C LEU A 7 -14.84 -6.26 -8.66
N THR A 8 -14.88 -5.36 -9.66
CA THR A 8 -16.13 -4.70 -10.07
C THR A 8 -17.08 -5.61 -10.85
N LYS A 9 -16.61 -6.78 -11.32
CA LYS A 9 -17.46 -7.78 -12.00
C LYS A 9 -18.53 -8.36 -11.07
N ASN A 10 -18.28 -8.37 -9.77
CA ASN A 10 -19.28 -8.78 -8.79
C ASN A 10 -20.01 -7.55 -8.23
N LYS A 11 -21.34 -7.49 -8.41
CA LYS A 11 -22.18 -6.36 -7.99
C LYS A 11 -22.03 -6.04 -6.49
N PHE A 12 -21.88 -7.07 -5.65
CA PHE A 12 -21.69 -6.92 -4.20
C PHE A 12 -20.31 -6.30 -3.87
N LEU A 13 -19.25 -6.76 -4.52
CA LEU A 13 -17.90 -6.21 -4.33
C LEU A 13 -17.78 -4.78 -4.88
N LYS A 14 -18.52 -4.46 -5.95
CA LYS A 14 -18.63 -3.09 -6.48
C LYS A 14 -19.31 -2.17 -5.47
N PHE A 15 -20.39 -2.61 -4.83
CA PHE A 15 -21.06 -1.85 -3.77
C PHE A 15 -20.16 -1.62 -2.56
N LEU A 16 -19.45 -2.65 -2.09
CA LEU A 16 -18.46 -2.53 -1.02
C LEU A 16 -17.33 -1.54 -1.41
N GLY A 17 -16.84 -1.61 -2.65
CA GLY A 17 -15.85 -0.66 -3.15
C GLY A 17 -16.34 0.79 -3.14
N TYR A 18 -17.61 1.02 -3.43
CA TYR A 18 -18.23 2.34 -3.34
C TYR A 18 -18.31 2.83 -1.88
N VAL A 19 -18.72 1.96 -0.95
CA VAL A 19 -18.81 2.29 0.50
C VAL A 19 -17.43 2.62 1.10
N PHE A 20 -16.37 1.98 0.63
CA PHE A 20 -15.00 2.18 1.12
C PHE A 20 -14.15 3.10 0.25
N ASP A 21 -14.75 3.87 -0.66
CA ASP A 21 -14.05 4.79 -1.58
C ASP A 21 -12.84 4.12 -2.26
N ALA A 22 -13.06 2.95 -2.88
CA ALA A 22 -12.00 2.19 -3.52
C ALA A 22 -11.50 2.87 -4.79
N ILE A 23 -10.19 3.12 -4.88
CA ILE A 23 -9.53 3.55 -6.12
C ILE A 23 -9.24 2.30 -6.94
N TYR A 24 -9.96 2.14 -8.06
CA TYR A 24 -9.79 0.99 -8.95
C TYR A 24 -8.61 1.20 -9.91
N VAL A 25 -7.72 0.19 -9.99
CA VAL A 25 -6.56 0.20 -10.90
C VAL A 25 -6.79 -0.82 -12.01
N LYS A 26 -6.84 -0.33 -13.26
CA LYS A 26 -6.82 -1.16 -14.48
C LYS A 26 -5.39 -1.42 -14.94
N ARG A 27 -5.14 -2.61 -15.50
CA ARG A 27 -3.82 -3.00 -16.03
C ARG A 27 -3.39 -2.23 -17.29
N ASP A 28 -4.33 -1.66 -18.06
CA ASP A 28 -4.03 -0.98 -19.31
C ASP A 28 -4.28 0.53 -19.18
N ASN A 29 -3.26 1.37 -19.42
CA ASN A 29 -3.24 2.84 -19.59
C ASN A 29 -3.90 3.71 -18.52
N LYS A 30 -4.46 3.15 -17.43
CA LYS A 30 -5.05 3.89 -16.32
C LYS A 30 -4.16 3.92 -15.07
N GLU A 31 -2.97 3.32 -15.11
CA GLU A 31 -2.02 3.40 -13.98
C GLU A 31 -1.67 4.86 -13.67
N ILE A 32 -1.51 5.69 -14.71
CA ILE A 32 -1.26 7.14 -14.57
C ILE A 32 -2.44 7.86 -13.91
N ALA A 33 -3.68 7.47 -14.24
CA ALA A 33 -4.86 8.09 -13.62
C ALA A 33 -4.98 7.71 -12.15
N ALA A 34 -4.75 6.43 -11.79
CA ALA A 34 -4.72 5.98 -10.40
C ALA A 34 -3.59 6.66 -9.61
N LEU A 35 -2.39 6.78 -10.21
CA LEU A 35 -1.27 7.51 -9.63
C LEU A 35 -1.64 8.97 -9.30
N LYS A 36 -2.20 9.70 -10.27
CA LYS A 36 -2.63 11.09 -10.09
C LYS A 36 -3.70 11.23 -9.01
N THR A 37 -4.69 10.32 -8.99
CA THR A 37 -5.75 10.33 -7.98
C THR A 37 -5.20 10.09 -6.59
N THR A 38 -4.31 9.11 -6.43
CA THR A 38 -3.62 8.82 -5.16
C THR A 38 -2.80 10.02 -4.67
N LEU A 39 -2.00 10.63 -5.55
CA LEU A 39 -1.23 11.83 -5.20
C LEU A 39 -2.13 13.00 -4.78
N LYS A 40 -3.25 13.20 -5.47
CA LYS A 40 -4.23 14.24 -5.13
C LYS A 40 -4.83 14.00 -3.76
N ALA A 41 -5.27 12.79 -3.47
CA ALA A 41 -5.84 12.42 -2.18
C ALA A 41 -4.83 12.65 -1.03
N LEU A 42 -3.59 12.17 -1.17
CA LEU A 42 -2.54 12.39 -0.16
C LEU A 42 -2.22 13.88 0.06
N LYS A 43 -2.19 14.68 -1.01
CA LYS A 43 -2.02 16.14 -0.90
C LYS A 43 -3.19 16.83 -0.18
N ASN A 44 -4.38 16.27 -0.31
CA ASN A 44 -5.57 16.71 0.43
C ASN A 44 -5.61 16.20 1.89
N LYS A 45 -4.53 15.53 2.36
CA LYS A 45 -4.42 14.92 3.69
C LYS A 45 -5.40 13.76 3.92
N GLU A 46 -5.87 13.13 2.86
CA GLU A 46 -6.65 11.90 2.94
C GLU A 46 -5.74 10.70 3.21
N SER A 47 -6.24 9.72 3.96
CA SER A 47 -5.49 8.50 4.25
C SER A 47 -5.75 7.43 3.18
N ILE A 48 -4.70 6.74 2.75
CA ILE A 48 -4.81 5.67 1.75
C ILE A 48 -4.22 4.39 2.32
N ALA A 49 -4.97 3.29 2.24
CA ALA A 49 -4.49 1.96 2.55
C ALA A 49 -4.05 1.24 1.27
N MET A 50 -2.86 0.66 1.27
CA MET A 50 -2.34 -0.11 0.14
C MET A 50 -1.41 -1.24 0.61
N PHE A 51 -1.29 -2.27 -0.22
CA PHE A 51 -0.35 -3.36 -0.01
C PHE A 51 0.90 -3.11 -0.84
N PRO A 52 2.08 -2.92 -0.23
CA PRO A 52 3.31 -2.59 -0.96
C PRO A 52 3.82 -3.74 -1.82
N GLU A 53 3.43 -4.96 -1.53
CA GLU A 53 3.74 -6.15 -2.35
C GLU A 53 3.05 -6.11 -3.72
N GLY A 54 1.95 -5.38 -3.86
CA GLY A 54 1.15 -5.28 -5.08
C GLY A 54 0.42 -6.57 -5.50
N THR A 55 0.82 -7.72 -4.95
CA THR A 55 0.17 -9.03 -5.15
C THR A 55 0.04 -9.75 -3.81
N ARG A 56 -0.90 -10.69 -3.70
CA ARG A 56 -1.01 -11.54 -2.51
C ARG A 56 0.20 -12.47 -2.46
N ASN A 57 0.84 -12.53 -1.29
CA ASN A 57 2.02 -13.36 -1.04
C ASN A 57 3.22 -13.04 -1.97
N GLY A 58 3.38 -11.77 -2.35
CA GLY A 58 4.52 -11.33 -3.18
C GLY A 58 5.86 -11.63 -2.54
N LEU A 59 6.00 -11.42 -1.23
CA LEU A 59 7.21 -11.73 -0.45
C LEU A 59 7.53 -13.22 -0.45
N GLU A 60 6.55 -14.11 -0.29
CA GLU A 60 6.75 -15.56 -0.31
C GLU A 60 7.19 -16.06 -1.69
N LYS A 61 6.83 -15.32 -2.74
CA LYS A 61 7.20 -15.62 -4.15
C LYS A 61 8.51 -14.98 -4.57
N GLY A 62 9.20 -14.25 -3.67
CA GLY A 62 10.44 -13.56 -3.99
C GLY A 62 10.25 -12.37 -4.95
N GLU A 63 9.02 -11.84 -5.09
CA GLU A 63 8.77 -10.66 -5.90
C GLU A 63 9.38 -9.42 -5.21
N SER A 64 9.98 -8.53 -5.99
CA SER A 64 10.53 -7.27 -5.48
C SER A 64 9.40 -6.37 -4.95
N VAL A 65 9.68 -5.67 -3.86
CA VAL A 65 8.78 -4.64 -3.32
C VAL A 65 8.54 -3.57 -4.37
N LYS A 66 7.28 -3.24 -4.61
CA LYS A 66 6.95 -2.20 -5.58
C LYS A 66 7.25 -0.81 -5.01
N GLU A 67 7.95 -0.02 -5.78
CA GLU A 67 8.37 1.34 -5.43
C GLU A 67 7.21 2.35 -5.29
N GLY A 68 5.98 1.92 -5.56
CA GLY A 68 4.80 2.80 -5.58
C GLY A 68 4.56 3.52 -4.25
N VAL A 69 4.71 2.83 -3.11
CA VAL A 69 4.53 3.45 -1.79
C VAL A 69 5.61 4.50 -1.55
N ALA A 70 6.88 4.16 -1.81
CA ALA A 70 8.00 5.09 -1.67
C ALA A 70 7.82 6.32 -2.55
N PHE A 71 7.37 6.14 -3.80
CA PHE A 71 7.08 7.24 -4.70
C PHE A 71 6.05 8.22 -4.12
N PHE A 72 4.93 7.71 -3.60
CA PHE A 72 3.89 8.54 -3.00
C PHE A 72 4.42 9.32 -1.78
N VAL A 73 5.15 8.64 -0.93
CA VAL A 73 5.72 9.21 0.29
C VAL A 73 6.70 10.33 -0.03
N LEU A 74 7.66 10.07 -0.92
CA LEU A 74 8.67 11.05 -1.33
C LEU A 74 8.09 12.23 -2.13
N GLN A 75 6.96 12.03 -2.81
CA GLN A 75 6.27 13.11 -3.53
C GLN A 75 5.40 14.00 -2.65
N THR A 76 4.91 13.50 -1.52
CA THR A 76 3.87 14.20 -0.73
C THR A 76 4.27 14.48 0.71
N GLY A 77 5.29 13.79 1.23
CA GLY A 77 5.64 13.85 2.66
C GLY A 77 4.60 13.17 3.58
N ALA A 78 3.71 12.36 3.00
CA ALA A 78 2.72 11.65 3.79
C ALA A 78 3.41 10.63 4.73
N LYS A 79 2.96 10.59 5.98
CA LYS A 79 3.44 9.60 6.95
C LYS A 79 2.95 8.21 6.60
N VAL A 80 3.79 7.21 6.83
CA VAL A 80 3.44 5.80 6.60
C VAL A 80 3.15 5.13 7.93
N GLN A 81 1.96 4.55 8.06
CA GLN A 81 1.62 3.68 9.17
C GLN A 81 1.84 2.23 8.72
N PRO A 82 2.96 1.58 9.12
CA PRO A 82 3.15 0.17 8.79
C PRO A 82 2.19 -0.69 9.59
N VAL A 83 1.60 -1.69 8.92
CA VAL A 83 0.65 -2.63 9.51
C VAL A 83 1.02 -4.04 9.09
N GLY A 84 1.27 -4.91 10.05
CA GLY A 84 1.47 -6.35 9.83
C GLY A 84 0.16 -7.11 10.07
N ILE A 85 -0.22 -7.96 9.12
CA ILE A 85 -1.39 -8.82 9.23
C ILE A 85 -0.91 -10.26 9.27
N VAL A 86 -1.30 -11.00 10.32
CA VAL A 86 -0.92 -12.40 10.53
C VAL A 86 -2.16 -13.27 10.66
N GLY A 87 -2.20 -14.37 9.92
CA GLY A 87 -3.36 -15.27 9.88
C GLY A 87 -4.35 -14.91 8.77
N GLY A 88 -5.55 -15.50 8.84
CA GLY A 88 -6.60 -15.26 7.82
C GLY A 88 -6.50 -16.17 6.59
N GLU A 89 -5.57 -17.12 6.56
CA GLU A 89 -5.43 -18.10 5.47
C GLU A 89 -6.58 -19.10 5.42
N LYS A 90 -7.24 -19.33 6.57
CA LYS A 90 -8.39 -20.23 6.69
C LYS A 90 -9.59 -19.48 7.24
N PRO A 91 -10.81 -19.74 6.74
CA PRO A 91 -12.01 -19.14 7.28
C PRO A 91 -12.17 -19.49 8.77
N PHE A 92 -12.67 -18.53 9.55
CA PHE A 92 -12.88 -18.63 11.00
C PHE A 92 -11.62 -18.78 11.88
N LYS A 93 -10.40 -18.63 11.32
CA LYS A 93 -9.17 -18.51 12.11
C LYS A 93 -8.97 -17.07 12.56
N ARG A 94 -8.27 -16.91 13.69
CA ARG A 94 -7.94 -15.58 14.21
C ARG A 94 -7.01 -14.85 13.25
N VAL A 95 -7.25 -13.55 13.10
CA VAL A 95 -6.39 -12.61 12.37
C VAL A 95 -5.84 -11.63 13.40
N TYR A 96 -4.55 -11.44 13.39
CA TYR A 96 -3.87 -10.45 14.22
C TYR A 96 -3.44 -9.29 13.35
N VAL A 97 -3.68 -8.08 13.82
CA VAL A 97 -3.30 -6.84 13.13
C VAL A 97 -2.37 -6.07 14.05
N ASN A 98 -1.11 -5.99 13.67
CA ASN A 98 -0.06 -5.32 14.44
C ASN A 98 0.26 -3.98 13.82
N TYR A 99 0.19 -2.90 14.60
CA TYR A 99 0.51 -1.55 14.15
C TYR A 99 1.93 -1.19 14.60
N GLY A 100 2.76 -0.71 13.67
CA GLY A 100 4.09 -0.19 13.96
C GLY A 100 4.06 1.29 14.36
N LYS A 101 5.24 1.86 14.56
CA LYS A 101 5.36 3.32 14.71
C LYS A 101 5.20 3.98 13.35
N PRO A 102 4.52 5.15 13.27
CA PRO A 102 4.49 5.92 12.02
C PRO A 102 5.89 6.30 11.56
N LEU A 103 6.16 6.06 10.27
CA LEU A 103 7.41 6.46 9.61
C LEU A 103 7.18 7.83 8.97
N ASP A 104 8.12 8.74 9.16
CA ASP A 104 8.09 10.11 8.65
C ASP A 104 9.27 10.34 7.72
N TYR A 105 8.99 10.69 6.48
CA TYR A 105 9.99 10.99 5.43
C TYR A 105 9.84 12.42 4.91
N SER A 106 9.23 13.30 5.69
CA SER A 106 8.98 14.69 5.28
C SER A 106 10.24 15.49 4.98
N ASP A 107 11.37 15.09 5.55
CA ASP A 107 12.72 15.62 5.28
C ASP A 107 13.31 15.18 3.94
N ARG A 108 12.76 14.12 3.33
CA ARG A 108 13.21 13.53 2.05
C ARG A 108 12.29 13.86 0.87
N VAL A 109 11.36 14.81 1.02
CA VAL A 109 10.40 15.16 -0.05
C VAL A 109 11.11 15.71 -1.27
N THR A 110 10.86 15.11 -2.44
CA THR A 110 11.44 15.52 -3.72
C THR A 110 10.46 15.34 -4.87
N LYS A 111 10.57 16.21 -5.90
CA LYS A 111 9.73 16.11 -7.11
C LYS A 111 10.16 14.99 -8.05
N LYS A 112 11.42 14.56 -7.95
CA LYS A 112 12.00 13.52 -8.82
C LYS A 112 12.87 12.60 -7.97
N PRO A 113 12.27 11.64 -7.22
CA PRO A 113 13.07 10.69 -6.46
C PRO A 113 13.94 9.85 -7.40
N SER A 114 15.17 9.60 -7.01
CA SER A 114 16.05 8.69 -7.72
C SER A 114 15.60 7.24 -7.52
N LYS A 115 16.10 6.33 -8.35
CA LYS A 115 15.79 4.91 -8.22
C LYS A 115 16.31 4.35 -6.89
N GLU A 116 17.49 4.78 -6.49
CA GLU A 116 18.13 4.39 -5.24
C GLU A 116 17.30 4.84 -4.01
N GLU A 117 16.78 6.08 -4.04
CA GLU A 117 15.90 6.59 -2.97
C GLU A 117 14.60 5.81 -2.88
N LEU A 118 13.99 5.47 -4.03
CA LEU A 118 12.78 4.66 -4.10
C LEU A 118 13.01 3.26 -3.54
N GLU A 119 14.09 2.59 -3.94
CA GLU A 119 14.46 1.26 -3.45
C GLU A 119 14.74 1.28 -1.94
N GLN A 120 15.50 2.26 -1.45
CA GLN A 120 15.82 2.40 -0.04
C GLN A 120 14.57 2.59 0.81
N VAL A 121 13.72 3.55 0.46
CA VAL A 121 12.49 3.84 1.23
C VAL A 121 11.50 2.68 1.14
N SER A 122 11.37 2.03 -0.02
CA SER A 122 10.55 0.83 -0.16
C SER A 122 11.01 -0.29 0.76
N LYS A 123 12.33 -0.52 0.82
CA LYS A 123 12.92 -1.53 1.71
C LYS A 123 12.68 -1.19 3.19
N GLU A 124 12.94 0.06 3.59
CA GLU A 124 12.71 0.52 4.97
C GLU A 124 11.25 0.29 5.41
N ILE A 125 10.28 0.60 4.54
CA ILE A 125 8.85 0.38 4.82
C ILE A 125 8.55 -1.11 4.96
N MET A 126 9.07 -1.94 4.04
CA MET A 126 8.83 -3.39 4.07
C MET A 126 9.46 -4.07 5.27
N ASP A 127 10.68 -3.71 5.63
CA ASP A 127 11.37 -4.27 6.80
C ASP A 127 10.54 -4.02 8.07
N ASN A 128 9.95 -2.83 8.21
CA ASN A 128 9.04 -2.52 9.31
C ASN A 128 7.76 -3.38 9.29
N ILE A 129 7.17 -3.63 8.11
CA ILE A 129 5.98 -4.48 7.98
C ILE A 129 6.34 -5.94 8.32
N ILE A 130 7.47 -6.45 7.82
CA ILE A 130 7.94 -7.82 8.09
C ILE A 130 8.17 -8.04 9.59
N MET A 131 8.79 -7.09 10.28
CA MET A 131 8.95 -7.18 11.73
C MET A 131 7.60 -7.33 12.44
N LEU A 132 6.56 -6.63 12.00
CA LEU A 132 5.23 -6.70 12.57
C LEU A 132 4.51 -8.02 12.27
N THR A 133 4.82 -8.69 11.16
CA THR A 133 4.28 -10.02 10.85
C THR A 133 4.96 -11.13 11.65
N ASN A 134 6.18 -10.91 12.14
CA ASN A 134 6.94 -11.88 12.93
C ASN A 134 6.63 -11.83 14.43
N ILE A 135 5.81 -10.88 14.90
CA ILE A 135 5.38 -10.80 16.29
C ILE A 135 4.41 -11.95 16.56
N LYS A 136 4.90 -13.02 17.17
CA LYS A 136 4.06 -14.09 17.73
C LYS A 136 3.45 -13.56 19.02
N GLN A 137 2.12 -13.51 19.10
CA GLN A 137 1.37 -13.32 20.33
C GLN A 137 1.06 -14.67 20.96
#